data_42f216e12db390f7adbb5f3adc4d33c1
#
_entry.id   42f216e12db390f7adbb5f3adc4d33c1
#
_cell.length_a   1.000
_cell.length_b   1.000
_cell.length_c   1.000
_cell.angle_alpha   90.00
_cell.angle_beta   90.00
_cell.angle_gamma   90.00
#
_symmetry.space_group_name_H-M   'P 1'
#
loop_
_entity.id
_entity.type
_entity.pdbx_description
1 polymer ?
#
loop_
_entity_poly.entity_id
_entity_poly.type
_entity_poly.pdbx_seq_one_letter_code
_entity_poly.pdbx_strand_id
1 'polypeptide(L)'
;MAVSKCVYYGMRLLGRQASYLPGWFAVKLCPDYLRHIRKAETVICVTGTDGKTTTANLLSDLLAATGRTVANNRIGSNTEFGIATAMTCSVTLSNRCRVDAVVLEVDEHYARIVCPKVRSDYIV
;
A
#
# COMPACT_ATOMS: atom_id res chain seq x y z
N MET A 1 -3.52 -4.20 13.23
CA MET A 1 -3.32 -5.25 12.18
C MET A 1 -4.54 -6.17 12.04
N ALA A 2 -4.94 -6.89 13.09
CA ALA A 2 -6.08 -7.80 13.05
C ALA A 2 -7.40 -7.12 12.65
N VAL A 3 -7.72 -5.96 13.25
CA VAL A 3 -8.95 -5.21 12.95
C VAL A 3 -8.99 -4.78 11.48
N SER A 4 -7.91 -4.24 10.96
CA SER A 4 -7.82 -3.82 9.56
C SER A 4 -8.04 -4.99 8.59
N LYS A 5 -7.48 -6.16 8.89
CA LYS A 5 -7.68 -7.37 8.08
C LYS A 5 -9.09 -7.95 8.22
N CYS A 6 -9.66 -7.93 9.42
CA CYS A 6 -11.06 -8.35 9.61
C CYS A 6 -12.01 -7.47 8.79
N VAL A 7 -11.80 -6.17 8.78
CA VAL A 7 -12.59 -5.23 7.96
C VAL A 7 -12.38 -5.52 6.47
N TYR A 8 -11.14 -5.74 6.03
CA TYR A 8 -10.82 -6.07 4.64
C TYR A 8 -11.55 -7.34 4.17
N TYR A 9 -11.42 -8.43 4.91
CA TYR A 9 -12.06 -9.69 4.55
C TYR A 9 -13.59 -9.62 4.64
N GLY A 10 -14.12 -8.92 5.65
CA GLY A 10 -15.56 -8.71 5.80
C GLY A 10 -16.15 -7.94 4.61
N MET A 11 -15.49 -6.87 4.17
CA MET A 11 -15.93 -6.10 3.00
C MET A 11 -15.80 -6.89 1.70
N ARG A 12 -14.77 -7.70 1.57
CA ARG A 12 -14.60 -8.59 0.39
C ARG A 12 -15.72 -9.63 0.29
N LEU A 13 -16.14 -10.19 1.42
CA LEU A 13 -17.28 -11.13 1.48
C LEU A 13 -18.59 -10.46 1.10
N LEU A 14 -18.75 -9.16 1.39
CA LEU A 14 -19.93 -8.38 1.01
C LEU A 14 -19.89 -7.87 -0.44
N GLY A 15 -18.89 -8.26 -1.24
CA GLY A 15 -18.73 -7.86 -2.64
C GLY A 15 -18.35 -6.40 -2.84
N ARG A 16 -17.92 -5.69 -1.79
CA ARG A 16 -17.47 -4.30 -1.86
C ARG A 16 -15.95 -4.22 -1.99
N GLN A 17 -15.48 -3.25 -2.77
CA GLN A 17 -14.05 -2.99 -2.88
C GLN A 17 -13.51 -2.43 -1.56
N ALA A 18 -12.65 -3.22 -0.91
CA ALA A 18 -12.04 -2.86 0.37
C ALA A 18 -10.78 -2.01 0.15
N SER A 19 -10.94 -0.83 -0.46
CA SER A 19 -9.80 0.00 -0.84
C SER A 19 -9.42 1.07 0.18
N TYR A 20 -10.37 1.52 0.98
CA TYR A 20 -10.19 2.67 1.86
C TYR A 20 -10.43 2.36 3.34
N LEU A 21 -11.54 1.70 3.68
CA LEU A 21 -11.97 1.51 5.07
C LEU A 21 -10.98 0.74 5.95
N PRO A 22 -10.33 -0.35 5.49
CA PRO A 22 -9.37 -1.05 6.33
C PRO A 22 -8.20 -0.16 6.74
N GLY A 23 -7.68 0.63 5.81
CA GLY A 23 -6.62 1.59 6.08
C GLY A 23 -7.09 2.73 6.98
N TRP A 24 -8.30 3.21 6.80
CA TRP A 24 -8.87 4.25 7.64
C TRP A 24 -8.97 3.80 9.10
N PHE A 25 -9.50 2.61 9.36
CA PHE A 25 -9.55 2.05 10.71
C PHE A 25 -8.15 1.86 11.29
N ALA A 26 -7.20 1.34 10.52
CA ALA A 26 -5.84 1.13 10.97
C ALA A 26 -5.16 2.44 11.39
N VAL A 27 -5.24 3.48 10.57
CA VAL A 27 -4.62 4.78 10.84
C VAL A 27 -5.34 5.51 11.99
N LYS A 28 -6.65 5.38 12.10
CA LYS A 28 -7.41 5.97 13.22
C LYS A 28 -7.06 5.35 14.56
N LEU A 29 -6.85 4.03 14.60
CA LEU A 29 -6.44 3.32 15.82
C LEU A 29 -4.96 3.52 16.15
N CYS A 30 -4.11 3.68 15.13
CA CYS A 30 -2.68 3.88 15.27
C CYS A 30 -2.20 4.87 14.20
N PRO A 31 -2.00 6.15 14.52
CA PRO A 31 -1.55 7.16 13.55
C PRO A 31 -0.22 6.83 12.87
N ASP A 32 0.66 6.09 13.54
CA ASP A 32 1.94 5.61 13.00
C ASP A 32 1.86 4.18 12.42
N TYR A 33 0.67 3.72 12.06
CA TYR A 33 0.43 2.37 11.58
C TYR A 33 1.36 1.95 10.45
N LEU A 34 1.58 2.82 9.47
CA LEU A 34 2.47 2.54 8.33
C LEU A 34 3.92 2.25 8.74
N ARG A 35 4.40 2.84 9.83
CA ARG A 35 5.75 2.59 10.36
C ARG A 35 5.89 1.21 11.00
N HIS A 36 4.79 0.63 11.48
CA HIS A 36 4.76 -0.65 12.18
C HIS A 36 4.61 -1.84 11.21
N ILE A 37 4.19 -1.60 9.98
CA ILE A 37 4.09 -2.65 8.96
C ILE A 37 5.49 -3.04 8.50
N ARG A 38 5.74 -4.35 8.45
CA ARG A 38 7.02 -4.85 7.96
C ARG A 38 7.19 -4.53 6.48
N LYS A 39 8.28 -3.86 6.19
CA LYS A 39 8.65 -3.43 4.85
C LYS A 39 8.98 -4.62 3.95
N ALA A 40 8.57 -4.56 2.68
CA ALA A 40 9.09 -5.43 1.63
C ALA A 40 10.57 -5.13 1.35
N GLU A 41 11.24 -6.01 0.61
CA GLU A 41 12.63 -5.81 0.19
C GLU A 41 12.80 -4.51 -0.58
N THR A 42 11.85 -4.22 -1.47
CA THR A 42 11.84 -2.99 -2.28
C THR A 42 10.51 -2.28 -2.13
N VAL A 43 10.54 -0.99 -1.79
CA VAL A 43 9.36 -0.11 -1.73
C VAL A 43 9.61 1.09 -2.62
N ILE A 44 8.76 1.27 -3.63
CA ILE A 44 8.81 2.37 -4.59
C ILE A 44 7.56 3.23 -4.41
N CYS A 45 7.75 4.52 -4.21
CA CYS A 45 6.67 5.50 -4.23
C CYS A 45 6.70 6.25 -5.56
N VAL A 46 5.56 6.33 -6.23
CA VAL A 46 5.38 7.10 -7.45
C VAL A 46 4.49 8.29 -7.14
N THR A 47 5.02 9.48 -7.35
CA THR A 47 4.31 10.73 -7.08
C THR A 47 4.46 11.70 -8.25
N GLY A 48 3.73 12.81 -8.23
CA GLY A 48 3.77 13.82 -9.28
C GLY A 48 2.36 14.27 -9.65
N THR A 49 2.28 15.22 -10.58
CA THR A 49 1.00 15.80 -11.02
C THR A 49 0.28 14.86 -11.99
N ASP A 50 0.98 14.41 -13.03
CA ASP A 50 0.43 13.57 -14.09
C ASP A 50 1.23 12.26 -14.24
N GLY A 51 0.57 11.24 -14.81
CA GLY A 51 1.22 9.98 -15.15
C GLY A 51 1.51 9.04 -13.99
N LYS A 52 1.14 9.38 -12.75
CA LYS A 52 1.37 8.54 -11.56
C LYS A 52 0.83 7.12 -11.73
N THR A 53 -0.43 7.00 -12.08
CA THR A 53 -1.11 5.72 -12.22
C THR A 53 -0.48 4.86 -13.32
N THR A 54 -0.20 5.46 -14.47
CA THR A 54 0.45 4.77 -15.59
C THR A 54 1.85 4.29 -15.20
N THR A 55 2.65 5.14 -14.58
CA THR A 55 4.01 4.80 -14.14
C THR A 55 4.00 3.72 -13.07
N ALA A 56 3.14 3.84 -12.06
CA ALA A 56 3.02 2.85 -10.99
C ALA A 56 2.57 1.47 -11.53
N ASN A 57 1.61 1.46 -12.45
CA ASN A 57 1.14 0.23 -13.08
C ASN A 57 2.23 -0.41 -13.93
N LEU A 58 2.94 0.39 -14.74
CA LEU A 58 4.03 -0.10 -15.57
C LEU A 58 5.17 -0.69 -14.72
N LEU A 59 5.59 0.00 -13.67
CA LEU A 59 6.60 -0.52 -12.75
C LEU A 59 6.16 -1.82 -12.07
N SER A 60 4.91 -1.89 -11.63
CA SER A 60 4.34 -3.11 -11.02
C SER A 60 4.38 -4.28 -12.01
N ASP A 61 3.97 -4.05 -13.24
CA ASP A 61 3.91 -5.09 -14.27
C ASP A 61 5.31 -5.53 -14.70
N LEU A 62 6.27 -4.60 -14.82
CA LEU A 62 7.66 -4.92 -15.12
C LEU A 62 8.33 -5.75 -14.01
N LEU A 63 8.13 -5.37 -12.75
CA LEU A 63 8.66 -6.13 -11.62
C LEU A 63 8.03 -7.53 -11.55
N ALA A 64 6.72 -7.64 -11.78
CA ALA A 64 6.05 -8.93 -11.83
C ALA A 64 6.56 -9.80 -12.98
N ALA A 65 6.87 -9.22 -14.12
CA ALA A 65 7.45 -9.93 -15.26
C ALA A 65 8.84 -10.52 -14.99
N THR A 66 9.57 -9.98 -13.99
CA THR A 66 10.85 -10.56 -13.52
C THR A 66 10.68 -11.73 -12.56
N GLY A 67 9.45 -12.17 -12.29
CA GLY A 67 9.14 -13.26 -11.35
C GLY A 67 8.96 -12.81 -9.90
N ARG A 68 8.99 -11.51 -9.61
CA ARG A 68 8.76 -10.96 -8.27
C ARG A 68 7.27 -10.89 -7.93
N THR A 69 6.94 -11.12 -6.68
CA THR A 69 5.61 -10.84 -6.16
C THR A 69 5.52 -9.36 -5.81
N VAL A 70 4.50 -8.68 -6.35
CA VAL A 70 4.34 -7.22 -6.22
C VAL A 70 2.98 -6.89 -5.63
N ALA A 71 2.96 -6.04 -4.61
CA ALA A 71 1.75 -5.38 -4.13
C ALA A 71 1.72 -3.93 -4.59
N ASN A 72 0.54 -3.41 -4.86
CA ASN A 72 0.31 -2.02 -5.21
C ASN A 72 -1.05 -1.55 -4.72
N ASN A 73 -1.31 -0.24 -4.83
CA ASN A 73 -2.60 0.34 -4.50
C ASN A 73 -3.43 0.67 -5.76
N ARG A 74 -3.27 -0.11 -6.83
CA ARG A 74 -3.96 0.07 -8.13
C ARG A 74 -5.48 0.20 -8.01
N ILE A 75 -6.08 -0.58 -7.11
CA ILE A 75 -7.53 -0.59 -6.88
C ILE A 75 -7.91 0.40 -5.76
N GLY A 76 -6.93 0.88 -5.02
CA GLY A 76 -7.12 1.72 -3.86
C GLY A 76 -6.96 3.21 -4.13
N SER A 77 -7.08 3.98 -3.06
CA SER A 77 -6.80 5.41 -3.05
C SER A 77 -5.30 5.67 -2.97
N ASN A 78 -4.85 6.76 -3.57
CA ASN A 78 -3.47 7.29 -3.46
C ASN A 78 -3.26 8.15 -2.19
N THR A 79 -4.23 8.15 -1.28
CA THR A 79 -4.16 8.78 0.04
C THR A 79 -3.52 7.84 1.07
N GLU A 80 -3.19 8.39 2.24
CA GLU A 80 -2.61 7.60 3.35
C GLU A 80 -3.45 6.36 3.70
N PHE A 81 -4.76 6.45 3.64
CA PHE A 81 -5.67 5.35 3.98
C PHE A 81 -5.67 4.22 2.94
N GLY A 82 -5.67 4.57 1.67
CA GLY A 82 -5.57 3.58 0.58
C GLY A 82 -4.22 2.87 0.59
N ILE A 83 -3.15 3.62 0.87
CA ILE A 83 -1.79 3.08 1.02
C ILE A 83 -1.71 2.16 2.23
N ALA A 84 -2.30 2.54 3.37
CA ALA A 84 -2.38 1.69 4.55
C ALA A 84 -3.11 0.37 4.27
N THR A 85 -4.16 0.41 3.46
CA THR A 85 -4.86 -0.79 3.00
C THR A 85 -3.95 -1.69 2.16
N ALA A 86 -3.28 -1.14 1.16
CA ALA A 86 -2.35 -1.89 0.30
C ALA A 86 -1.21 -2.52 1.10
N MET A 87 -0.62 -1.76 2.01
CA MET A 87 0.45 -2.24 2.90
C MET A 87 -0.05 -3.34 3.84
N THR A 88 -1.27 -3.23 4.37
CA THR A 88 -1.88 -4.28 5.19
C THR A 88 -2.03 -5.59 4.39
N CYS A 89 -2.39 -5.50 3.12
CA CYS A 89 -2.51 -6.66 2.25
C CYS A 89 -1.16 -7.30 1.90
N SER A 90 -0.08 -6.55 1.98
CA SER A 90 1.28 -7.04 1.68
C SER A 90 1.91 -7.87 2.79
N VAL A 91 1.29 -7.95 3.95
CA VAL A 91 1.80 -8.70 5.12
C VAL A 91 0.79 -9.70 5.66
N THR A 92 1.27 -10.67 6.43
CA THR A 92 0.44 -11.62 7.18
C THR A 92 -0.15 -10.99 8.45
N LEU A 93 -1.05 -11.72 9.13
CA LEU A 93 -1.55 -11.31 10.46
C LEU A 93 -0.42 -11.14 11.50
N SER A 94 0.66 -11.92 11.36
CA SER A 94 1.86 -11.83 12.21
C SER A 94 2.86 -10.78 11.70
N ASN A 95 2.43 -9.86 10.83
CA ASN A 95 3.27 -8.80 10.27
C ASN A 95 4.52 -9.32 9.53
N ARG A 96 4.39 -10.44 8.83
CA ARG A 96 5.45 -10.97 7.94
C ARG A 96 5.18 -10.53 6.52
N CYS A 97 6.19 -10.02 5.83
CA CYS A 97 6.06 -9.62 4.45
C CYS A 97 5.75 -10.82 3.54
N ARG A 98 4.79 -10.65 2.63
CA ARG A 98 4.32 -11.68 1.68
C ARG A 98 4.76 -11.40 0.25
N VAL A 99 5.33 -10.23 0.00
CA VAL A 99 5.67 -9.75 -1.33
C VAL A 99 7.13 -9.30 -1.37
N ASP A 100 7.73 -9.39 -2.55
CA ASP A 100 9.12 -8.98 -2.78
C ASP A 100 9.22 -7.45 -2.94
N ALA A 101 8.22 -6.85 -3.59
CA ALA A 101 8.20 -5.42 -3.86
C ALA A 101 6.81 -4.83 -3.62
N VAL A 102 6.81 -3.55 -3.27
CA VAL A 102 5.60 -2.73 -3.16
C VAL A 102 5.77 -1.49 -4.01
N VAL A 103 4.82 -1.23 -4.90
CA VAL A 103 4.76 -0.01 -5.72
C VAL A 103 3.52 0.77 -5.31
N LEU A 104 3.72 1.96 -4.80
CA LEU A 104 2.67 2.81 -4.27
C LEU A 104 2.53 4.07 -5.11
N GLU A 105 1.35 4.30 -5.66
CA GLU A 105 0.96 5.60 -6.15
C GLU A 105 0.60 6.49 -4.97
N VAL A 106 1.28 7.63 -4.83
CA VAL A 106 1.12 8.56 -3.72
C VAL A 106 0.77 9.94 -4.26
N ASP A 107 -0.33 10.51 -3.78
CA ASP A 107 -0.68 11.88 -4.09
C ASP A 107 0.40 12.84 -3.56
N GLU A 108 0.74 13.86 -4.33
CA GLU A 108 1.80 14.80 -3.98
C GLU A 108 1.59 15.51 -2.63
N HIS A 109 0.34 15.73 -2.24
CA HIS A 109 0.03 16.33 -0.93
C HIS A 109 0.38 15.41 0.24
N TYR A 110 0.34 14.09 0.02
CA TYR A 110 0.63 13.08 1.03
C TYR A 110 2.06 12.54 0.98
N ALA A 111 2.80 12.78 -0.10
CA ALA A 111 4.14 12.21 -0.31
C ALA A 111 5.11 12.51 0.84
N ARG A 112 5.11 13.73 1.36
CA ARG A 112 5.94 14.13 2.50
C ARG A 112 5.69 13.31 3.76
N ILE A 113 4.45 12.88 3.96
CA ILE A 113 4.02 12.15 5.16
C ILE A 113 4.19 10.65 4.96
N VAL A 114 3.77 10.16 3.79
CA VAL A 114 3.70 8.72 3.51
C VAL A 114 5.06 8.11 3.18
N CYS A 115 5.84 8.73 2.31
CA CYS A 115 7.11 8.16 1.88
C CYS A 115 8.07 7.84 3.03
N PRO A 116 8.26 8.72 4.03
CA PRO A 116 9.05 8.37 5.21
C PRO A 116 8.44 7.27 6.08
N LYS A 117 7.10 7.25 6.20
CA LYS A 117 6.40 6.25 7.02
C LYS A 117 6.52 4.84 6.43
N VAL A 118 6.42 4.71 5.11
CA VAL A 118 6.59 3.41 4.42
C VAL A 118 8.06 3.06 4.20
N ARG A 119 8.97 3.96 4.52
CA ARG A 119 10.43 3.78 4.34
C ARG A 119 10.75 3.41 2.89
N SER A 120 10.25 4.23 1.94
CA SER A 120 10.48 4.02 0.51
C SER A 120 11.98 3.98 0.19
N ASP A 121 12.36 3.04 -0.68
CA ASP A 121 13.73 2.94 -1.20
C ASP A 121 13.93 3.87 -2.40
N TYR A 122 12.86 4.05 -3.19
CA TYR A 122 12.87 4.90 -4.36
C TYR A 122 11.62 5.79 -4.39
N ILE A 123 11.80 6.99 -4.88
CA ILE A 123 10.72 7.94 -5.20
C ILE A 123 10.87 8.33 -6.67
N VAL A 124 9.82 8.11 -7.44
CA VAL A 124 9.75 8.37 -8.88
C VAL A 124 8.73 9.45 -9.16
#